data_38cf053617c723db516a613a9cb3b6d4
#
_entry.id   38cf053617c723db516a613a9cb3b6d4
#
_cell.length_a   1.000
_cell.length_b   1.000
_cell.length_c   1.000
_cell.angle_alpha   90.00
_cell.angle_beta   90.00
_cell.angle_gamma   90.00
#
_symmetry.space_group_name_H-M   'P 1'
#
loop_
_entity.id
_entity.type
_entity.pdbx_description
1 polymer ?
#
loop_
_entity_poly.entity_id
_entity_poly.type
_entity_poly.pdbx_seq_one_letter_code
_entity_poly.pdbx_strand_id
1 'polypeptide(L)'
;MDLRQHIFKARNIPLPPLESIADDAEQFAPLEWSSYFESRQAIVVGDTTFSVYCSGLSNTGPIFVLHHGAGHSGLTFGLVARHILSNSTSGATVVAPDARDHGNTTGENQEDLSLERLVDDFVGVIQSMFPNNSRDMVLVGHSMGGAVVAHAAASKRLGNVTGLILIDIVEGSAMDSLSSIPTFIHARPKSFTSVESAIKWHIDSGAIQNTESARLSVPTLIVSTTSEDGSIAWTWRTQLLPTEKYWHGWYSGLSKTFISAPTAKLLVLAGTDRLDKELLIAQMQGKFQLELLPAAGHTIQEDLPNPLQVPIPHHPLILMHLPG
;
A
#
# COMPACT_ATOMS: atom_id res chain seq x y z
N MET A 1 17.64 0.54 1.15
CA MET A 1 18.00 -0.67 0.35
C MET A 1 17.24 -0.58 -0.95
N ASP A 2 17.91 -0.59 -2.11
CA ASP A 2 17.29 -0.39 -3.42
C ASP A 2 16.33 -1.56 -3.75
N LEU A 3 15.22 -1.29 -4.49
CA LEU A 3 14.32 -2.31 -5.03
C LEU A 3 15.12 -3.44 -5.72
N ARG A 4 16.23 -3.09 -6.41
CA ARG A 4 17.19 -4.03 -6.99
C ARG A 4 17.86 -4.93 -5.96
N GLN A 5 18.21 -4.43 -4.76
CA GLN A 5 18.83 -5.23 -3.71
C GLN A 5 17.83 -6.17 -3.02
N HIS A 6 16.56 -5.78 -2.93
CA HIS A 6 15.47 -6.67 -2.51
C HIS A 6 15.26 -7.80 -3.50
N ILE A 7 15.27 -7.50 -4.80
CA ILE A 7 15.20 -8.46 -5.90
C ILE A 7 16.36 -9.48 -5.81
N PHE A 8 17.58 -9.05 -5.45
CA PHE A 8 18.74 -9.94 -5.34
C PHE A 8 18.68 -10.85 -4.10
N LYS A 9 18.15 -10.39 -2.97
CA LYS A 9 17.99 -11.23 -1.77
C LYS A 9 16.95 -12.34 -1.94
N ALA A 10 15.83 -12.06 -2.60
CA ALA A 10 14.77 -13.05 -2.84
C ALA A 10 15.18 -14.20 -3.78
N ARG A 11 16.29 -14.07 -4.53
CA ARG A 11 16.73 -15.07 -5.55
C ARG A 11 17.26 -16.39 -4.98
N ASN A 12 17.62 -16.49 -3.70
CA ASN A 12 18.36 -17.64 -3.17
C ASN A 12 17.75 -18.27 -1.90
N ILE A 13 16.49 -18.00 -1.57
CA ILE A 13 15.87 -18.66 -0.42
C ILE A 13 15.10 -19.88 -0.95
N PRO A 14 15.60 -21.12 -0.72
CA PRO A 14 14.85 -22.34 -1.02
C PRO A 14 13.57 -22.35 -0.17
N LEU A 15 12.51 -22.97 -0.69
CA LEU A 15 11.36 -23.30 0.17
C LEU A 15 11.88 -24.12 1.37
N PRO A 16 11.47 -23.81 2.61
CA PRO A 16 11.91 -24.56 3.77
C PRO A 16 11.50 -26.04 3.64
N PRO A 17 12.27 -26.98 4.19
CA PRO A 17 11.90 -28.38 4.23
C PRO A 17 10.57 -28.58 4.96
N LEU A 18 9.79 -29.55 4.50
CA LEU A 18 8.45 -29.89 5.02
C LEU A 18 8.41 -30.27 6.52
N GLU A 19 9.55 -30.52 7.17
CA GLU A 19 9.65 -31.01 8.54
C GLU A 19 9.51 -29.96 9.65
N SER A 20 9.51 -28.67 9.33
CA SER A 20 9.37 -27.56 10.32
C SER A 20 7.92 -27.06 10.52
N ILE A 21 6.92 -27.71 9.94
CA ILE A 21 5.56 -27.17 9.75
C ILE A 21 4.79 -27.02 11.08
N ALA A 22 5.06 -27.80 12.10
CA ALA A 22 4.27 -27.76 13.34
C ALA A 22 4.61 -26.55 14.26
N ASP A 23 5.89 -26.20 14.38
CA ASP A 23 6.34 -25.04 15.18
C ASP A 23 6.08 -23.71 14.44
N ASP A 24 6.10 -23.72 13.12
CA ASP A 24 5.84 -22.57 12.27
C ASP A 24 4.35 -22.17 12.26
N ALA A 25 3.43 -23.12 12.48
CA ALA A 25 1.99 -22.89 12.34
C ALA A 25 1.46 -21.86 13.36
N GLU A 26 1.93 -21.90 14.61
CA GLU A 26 1.49 -20.94 15.64
C GLU A 26 2.13 -19.56 15.43
N GLN A 27 3.41 -19.54 15.11
CA GLN A 27 4.19 -18.29 14.90
C GLN A 27 3.68 -17.50 13.71
N PHE A 28 3.29 -18.17 12.62
CA PHE A 28 2.82 -17.56 11.36
C PHE A 28 1.31 -17.68 11.16
N ALA A 29 0.53 -18.01 12.19
CA ALA A 29 -0.92 -18.05 12.10
C ALA A 29 -1.48 -16.70 11.63
N PRO A 30 -2.43 -16.68 10.66
CA PRO A 30 -3.07 -15.45 10.19
C PRO A 30 -3.70 -14.66 11.33
N LEU A 31 -3.71 -13.33 11.16
CA LEU A 31 -4.41 -12.41 12.06
C LEU A 31 -5.71 -11.94 11.40
N GLU A 32 -6.74 -11.79 12.24
CA GLU A 32 -8.03 -11.32 11.77
C GLU A 32 -8.03 -9.80 11.54
N TRP A 33 -8.51 -9.37 10.39
CA TRP A 33 -8.61 -7.95 10.02
C TRP A 33 -9.40 -7.13 11.04
N SER A 34 -10.38 -7.74 11.71
CA SER A 34 -11.24 -7.10 12.72
C SER A 34 -10.49 -6.68 13.99
N SER A 35 -9.26 -7.13 14.18
CA SER A 35 -8.38 -6.64 15.24
C SER A 35 -7.70 -5.30 14.91
N TYR A 36 -7.80 -4.86 13.66
CA TYR A 36 -7.13 -3.65 13.14
C TYR A 36 -8.09 -2.61 12.57
N PHE A 37 -9.25 -3.05 12.09
CA PHE A 37 -10.30 -2.19 11.57
C PHE A 37 -11.65 -2.53 12.20
N GLU A 38 -12.45 -1.51 12.45
CA GLU A 38 -13.77 -1.65 13.08
C GLU A 38 -14.81 -2.30 12.16
N SER A 39 -14.68 -2.07 10.85
CA SER A 39 -15.62 -2.59 9.84
C SER A 39 -14.95 -2.78 8.49
N ARG A 40 -15.57 -3.65 7.68
CA ARG A 40 -15.28 -3.79 6.26
C ARG A 40 -16.56 -3.53 5.48
N GLN A 41 -16.53 -2.54 4.60
CA GLN A 41 -17.69 -2.13 3.80
C GLN A 41 -17.52 -2.56 2.35
N ALA A 42 -18.64 -2.84 1.69
CA ALA A 42 -18.73 -3.09 0.25
C ALA A 42 -19.27 -1.82 -0.42
N ILE A 43 -18.43 -1.17 -1.21
CA ILE A 43 -18.77 0.10 -1.89
C ILE A 43 -18.89 -0.16 -3.39
N VAL A 44 -20.06 0.08 -3.96
CA VAL A 44 -20.31 -0.13 -5.39
C VAL A 44 -19.96 1.14 -6.16
N VAL A 45 -19.06 1.00 -7.14
CA VAL A 45 -18.71 2.06 -8.10
C VAL A 45 -18.75 1.46 -9.50
N GLY A 46 -19.73 1.87 -10.30
CA GLY A 46 -19.93 1.30 -11.62
C GLY A 46 -20.23 -0.20 -11.56
N ASP A 47 -19.38 -1.00 -12.18
CA ASP A 47 -19.47 -2.45 -12.28
C ASP A 47 -18.68 -3.20 -11.19
N THR A 48 -18.07 -2.49 -10.25
CA THR A 48 -17.14 -3.05 -9.26
C THR A 48 -17.65 -2.80 -7.85
N THR A 49 -17.56 -3.82 -7.01
CA THR A 49 -17.79 -3.75 -5.57
C THR A 49 -16.44 -3.76 -4.85
N PHE A 50 -16.05 -2.59 -4.35
CA PHE A 50 -14.80 -2.40 -3.63
C PHE A 50 -14.96 -2.82 -2.17
N SER A 51 -14.01 -3.62 -1.68
CA SER A 51 -13.86 -3.93 -0.27
C SER A 51 -13.05 -2.83 0.40
N VAL A 52 -13.61 -2.19 1.44
CA VAL A 52 -12.98 -1.06 2.13
C VAL A 52 -12.91 -1.33 3.61
N TYR A 53 -11.71 -1.37 4.17
CA TYR A 53 -11.50 -1.48 5.61
C TYR A 53 -11.60 -0.10 6.25
N CYS A 54 -12.37 0.01 7.34
CA CYS A 54 -12.74 1.29 7.92
C CYS A 54 -12.62 1.28 9.44
N SER A 55 -12.21 2.43 9.99
CA SER A 55 -12.27 2.72 11.42
C SER A 55 -12.59 4.19 11.66
N GLY A 56 -13.26 4.48 12.77
CA GLY A 56 -13.59 5.83 13.18
C GLY A 56 -14.57 6.53 12.23
N LEU A 57 -15.48 5.83 11.56
CA LEU A 57 -16.42 6.45 10.62
C LEU A 57 -17.37 7.47 11.27
N SER A 58 -17.64 7.34 12.55
CA SER A 58 -18.43 8.29 13.34
C SER A 58 -17.64 9.50 13.83
N ASN A 59 -16.32 9.49 13.66
CA ASN A 59 -15.46 10.60 14.11
C ASN A 59 -15.61 11.83 13.19
N THR A 60 -15.26 12.99 13.74
CA THR A 60 -15.40 14.29 13.03
C THR A 60 -14.05 14.91 12.64
N GLY A 61 -12.95 14.34 13.07
CA GLY A 61 -11.59 14.76 12.70
C GLY A 61 -11.21 14.41 11.26
N PRO A 62 -9.94 14.47 10.89
CA PRO A 62 -9.48 14.24 9.53
C PRO A 62 -9.77 12.82 9.04
N ILE A 63 -9.90 12.67 7.72
CA ILE A 63 -10.06 11.39 7.01
C ILE A 63 -8.70 11.02 6.40
N PHE A 64 -8.17 9.86 6.78
CA PHE A 64 -7.01 9.26 6.14
C PHE A 64 -7.47 8.20 5.14
N VAL A 65 -7.10 8.36 3.89
CA VAL A 65 -7.40 7.41 2.81
C VAL A 65 -6.11 6.75 2.37
N LEU A 66 -6.00 5.44 2.57
CA LEU A 66 -4.77 4.68 2.43
C LEU A 66 -4.86 3.75 1.20
N HIS A 67 -4.07 3.99 0.15
CA HIS A 67 -4.09 3.19 -1.08
C HIS A 67 -2.83 2.34 -1.21
N HIS A 68 -2.99 1.04 -1.32
CA HIS A 68 -1.91 0.06 -1.39
C HIS A 68 -1.23 -0.02 -2.77
N GLY A 69 -0.08 -0.68 -2.83
CA GLY A 69 0.70 -0.96 -4.04
C GLY A 69 0.18 -2.18 -4.82
N ALA A 70 0.71 -2.37 -6.02
CA ALA A 70 0.38 -3.52 -6.86
C ALA A 70 0.69 -4.84 -6.15
N GLY A 71 -0.27 -5.77 -6.18
CA GLY A 71 -0.16 -7.08 -5.53
C GLY A 71 -0.39 -7.09 -4.02
N HIS A 72 -0.76 -5.95 -3.42
CA HIS A 72 -1.11 -5.82 -1.99
C HIS A 72 -2.63 -5.71 -1.78
N SER A 73 -3.05 -5.32 -0.58
CA SER A 73 -4.44 -5.05 -0.20
C SER A 73 -4.50 -3.90 0.81
N GLY A 74 -5.68 -3.43 1.16
CA GLY A 74 -5.87 -2.41 2.21
C GLY A 74 -5.29 -2.83 3.57
N LEU A 75 -5.17 -4.13 3.84
CA LEU A 75 -4.60 -4.65 5.09
C LEU A 75 -3.10 -4.39 5.27
N THR A 76 -2.36 -4.04 4.21
CA THR A 76 -0.96 -3.56 4.32
C THR A 76 -0.84 -2.34 5.26
N PHE A 77 -1.94 -1.62 5.47
CA PHE A 77 -2.01 -0.45 6.33
C PHE A 77 -2.61 -0.72 7.73
N GLY A 78 -2.86 -1.98 8.12
CA GLY A 78 -3.55 -2.27 9.38
C GLY A 78 -2.85 -1.68 10.62
N LEU A 79 -1.52 -1.83 10.72
CA LEU A 79 -0.76 -1.27 11.82
C LEU A 79 -0.68 0.26 11.77
N VAL A 80 -0.57 0.84 10.57
CA VAL A 80 -0.61 2.30 10.36
C VAL A 80 -1.97 2.86 10.78
N ALA A 81 -3.07 2.20 10.40
CA ALA A 81 -4.42 2.61 10.77
C ALA A 81 -4.59 2.64 12.29
N ARG A 82 -4.18 1.58 12.99
CA ARG A 82 -4.19 1.51 14.45
C ARG A 82 -3.36 2.64 15.08
N HIS A 83 -2.20 2.93 14.50
CA HIS A 83 -1.34 4.00 14.96
C HIS A 83 -1.96 5.40 14.77
N ILE A 84 -2.54 5.69 13.61
CA ILE A 84 -3.25 6.95 13.34
C ILE A 84 -4.37 7.15 14.35
N LEU A 85 -5.20 6.12 14.58
CA LEU A 85 -6.34 6.20 15.48
C LEU A 85 -5.92 6.43 16.92
N SER A 86 -4.90 5.73 17.41
CA SER A 86 -4.43 5.84 18.79
C SER A 86 -3.79 7.21 19.11
N ASN A 87 -3.30 7.91 18.09
CA ASN A 87 -2.60 9.19 18.23
C ASN A 87 -3.40 10.41 17.77
N SER A 88 -4.61 10.19 17.24
CA SER A 88 -5.49 11.27 16.81
C SER A 88 -6.27 11.86 18.00
N THR A 89 -5.89 13.04 18.43
CA THR A 89 -6.60 13.76 19.53
C THR A 89 -7.98 14.26 19.13
N SER A 90 -8.23 14.49 17.84
CA SER A 90 -9.52 14.97 17.31
C SER A 90 -10.42 13.83 16.82
N GLY A 91 -9.98 12.57 16.93
CA GLY A 91 -10.68 11.41 16.39
C GLY A 91 -10.59 11.34 14.85
N ALA A 92 -9.60 10.62 14.33
CA ALA A 92 -9.45 10.41 12.90
C ALA A 92 -10.43 9.34 12.37
N THR A 93 -10.75 9.43 11.09
CA THR A 93 -11.33 8.33 10.30
C THR A 93 -10.23 7.75 9.43
N VAL A 94 -10.13 6.44 9.34
CA VAL A 94 -9.19 5.75 8.45
C VAL A 94 -9.98 4.83 7.52
N VAL A 95 -9.70 4.91 6.22
CA VAL A 95 -10.25 4.02 5.19
C VAL A 95 -9.14 3.49 4.30
N ALA A 96 -9.16 2.19 4.04
CA ALA A 96 -8.17 1.49 3.23
C ALA A 96 -8.89 0.56 2.24
N PRO A 97 -9.18 1.02 1.02
CA PRO A 97 -9.80 0.19 -0.01
C PRO A 97 -8.83 -0.85 -0.57
N ASP A 98 -9.36 -2.02 -0.91
CA ASP A 98 -8.73 -2.93 -1.84
C ASP A 98 -8.96 -2.38 -3.26
N ALA A 99 -7.91 -2.17 -4.02
CA ALA A 99 -7.99 -1.72 -5.40
C ALA A 99 -8.65 -2.77 -6.31
N ARG A 100 -9.01 -2.39 -7.54
CA ARG A 100 -9.45 -3.31 -8.60
C ARG A 100 -8.46 -4.48 -8.74
N ASP A 101 -8.96 -5.70 -8.92
CA ASP A 101 -8.21 -6.97 -9.02
C ASP A 101 -7.34 -7.30 -7.79
N HIS A 102 -7.59 -6.67 -6.65
CA HIS A 102 -6.84 -6.90 -5.41
C HIS A 102 -7.76 -7.23 -4.23
N GLY A 103 -7.18 -7.91 -3.24
CA GLY A 103 -7.84 -8.20 -1.97
C GLY A 103 -9.22 -8.85 -2.15
N ASN A 104 -10.24 -8.26 -1.57
CA ASN A 104 -11.63 -8.75 -1.64
C ASN A 104 -12.52 -7.90 -2.57
N THR A 105 -11.95 -7.03 -3.38
CA THR A 105 -12.68 -6.30 -4.43
C THR A 105 -13.07 -7.24 -5.55
N THR A 106 -14.32 -7.13 -6.03
CA THR A 106 -14.90 -8.00 -7.07
C THR A 106 -15.68 -7.17 -8.07
N GLY A 107 -15.84 -7.66 -9.29
CA GLY A 107 -16.62 -6.99 -10.34
C GLY A 107 -16.26 -7.47 -11.73
N GLU A 108 -16.76 -6.77 -12.74
CA GLU A 108 -16.41 -6.99 -14.14
C GLU A 108 -15.15 -6.19 -14.52
N ASN A 109 -14.53 -6.50 -15.65
CA ASN A 109 -13.37 -5.78 -16.22
C ASN A 109 -12.25 -5.50 -15.19
N GLN A 110 -11.94 -6.51 -14.35
CA GLN A 110 -10.94 -6.39 -13.29
C GLN A 110 -9.52 -6.23 -13.86
N GLU A 111 -9.27 -6.59 -15.10
CA GLU A 111 -7.98 -6.52 -15.79
C GLU A 111 -7.56 -5.12 -16.24
N ASP A 112 -8.47 -4.12 -16.23
CA ASP A 112 -8.12 -2.75 -16.56
C ASP A 112 -7.53 -2.03 -15.33
N LEU A 113 -6.22 -2.13 -15.20
CA LEU A 113 -5.43 -1.45 -14.19
C LEU A 113 -4.72 -0.20 -14.75
N SER A 114 -5.26 0.44 -15.78
CA SER A 114 -4.76 1.74 -16.23
C SER A 114 -4.83 2.78 -15.11
N LEU A 115 -3.89 3.73 -15.11
CA LEU A 115 -3.85 4.77 -14.07
C LEU A 115 -5.16 5.56 -14.01
N GLU A 116 -5.74 5.89 -15.16
CA GLU A 116 -7.02 6.60 -15.26
C GLU A 116 -8.12 5.81 -14.56
N ARG A 117 -8.23 4.51 -14.84
CA ARG A 117 -9.24 3.65 -14.21
C ARG A 117 -9.04 3.54 -12.71
N LEU A 118 -7.81 3.33 -12.25
CA LEU A 118 -7.49 3.25 -10.82
C LEU A 118 -7.82 4.56 -10.09
N VAL A 119 -7.56 5.71 -10.71
CA VAL A 119 -7.91 7.02 -10.15
C VAL A 119 -9.42 7.22 -10.11
N ASP A 120 -10.13 6.82 -11.16
CA ASP A 120 -11.60 6.93 -11.22
C ASP A 120 -12.27 6.04 -10.15
N ASP A 121 -11.81 4.81 -10.01
CA ASP A 121 -12.26 3.88 -8.98
C ASP A 121 -12.01 4.46 -7.57
N PHE A 122 -10.80 4.92 -7.30
CA PHE A 122 -10.43 5.49 -6.01
C PHE A 122 -11.28 6.71 -5.67
N VAL A 123 -11.42 7.66 -6.60
CA VAL A 123 -12.26 8.85 -6.40
C VAL A 123 -13.72 8.45 -6.22
N GLY A 124 -14.22 7.51 -7.00
CA GLY A 124 -15.59 7.01 -6.92
C GLY A 124 -15.91 6.39 -5.54
N VAL A 125 -14.99 5.56 -5.02
CA VAL A 125 -15.12 4.97 -3.67
C VAL A 125 -15.22 6.07 -2.61
N ILE A 126 -14.30 7.05 -2.64
CA ILE A 126 -14.27 8.11 -1.63
C ILE A 126 -15.49 9.04 -1.73
N GLN A 127 -15.94 9.38 -2.93
CA GLN A 127 -17.15 10.19 -3.13
C GLN A 127 -18.41 9.45 -2.65
N SER A 128 -18.48 8.13 -2.85
CA SER A 128 -19.59 7.30 -2.36
C SER A 128 -19.62 7.22 -0.84
N MET A 129 -18.45 7.11 -0.20
CA MET A 129 -18.35 7.04 1.27
C MET A 129 -18.56 8.39 1.95
N PHE A 130 -18.10 9.47 1.34
CA PHE A 130 -18.09 10.80 1.93
C PHE A 130 -18.66 11.84 0.95
N PRO A 131 -19.96 11.74 0.60
CA PRO A 131 -20.59 12.70 -0.29
C PRO A 131 -20.57 14.11 0.35
N ASN A 132 -20.18 15.11 -0.45
CA ASN A 132 -20.09 16.51 0.00
C ASN A 132 -19.16 16.72 1.21
N ASN A 133 -18.06 15.96 1.28
CA ASN A 133 -17.13 16.05 2.40
C ASN A 133 -16.52 17.45 2.54
N SER A 134 -16.59 18.02 3.75
CA SER A 134 -15.93 19.26 4.14
C SER A 134 -14.77 19.05 5.12
N ARG A 135 -14.57 17.81 5.59
CA ARG A 135 -13.48 17.46 6.52
C ARG A 135 -12.16 17.45 5.79
N ASP A 136 -11.09 17.72 6.53
CA ASP A 136 -9.72 17.54 6.04
C ASP A 136 -9.49 16.10 5.61
N MET A 137 -8.87 15.92 4.45
CA MET A 137 -8.54 14.61 3.91
C MET A 137 -7.05 14.50 3.65
N VAL A 138 -6.45 13.41 4.12
CA VAL A 138 -5.05 13.06 3.89
C VAL A 138 -5.01 11.80 3.03
N LEU A 139 -4.43 11.93 1.85
CA LEU A 139 -4.25 10.80 0.93
C LEU A 139 -2.88 10.20 1.12
N VAL A 140 -2.82 8.89 1.34
CA VAL A 140 -1.58 8.13 1.55
C VAL A 140 -1.52 7.02 0.53
N GLY A 141 -0.45 6.92 -0.24
CA GLY A 141 -0.32 5.89 -1.26
C GLY A 141 1.07 5.25 -1.27
N HIS A 142 1.09 3.92 -1.33
CA HIS A 142 2.30 3.13 -1.47
C HIS A 142 2.49 2.68 -2.91
N SER A 143 3.69 2.88 -3.48
CA SER A 143 4.06 2.37 -4.80
C SER A 143 3.03 2.76 -5.89
N MET A 144 2.37 1.81 -6.59
CA MET A 144 1.25 2.06 -7.51
C MET A 144 0.19 2.97 -6.88
N GLY A 145 -0.19 2.70 -5.62
CA GLY A 145 -1.15 3.54 -4.88
C GLY A 145 -0.67 4.97 -4.70
N GLY A 146 0.65 5.20 -4.62
CA GLY A 146 1.23 6.54 -4.60
C GLY A 146 0.93 7.33 -5.88
N ALA A 147 1.02 6.68 -7.05
CA ALA A 147 0.63 7.30 -8.31
C ALA A 147 -0.87 7.63 -8.34
N VAL A 148 -1.72 6.70 -7.89
CA VAL A 148 -3.18 6.89 -7.84
C VAL A 148 -3.55 8.08 -6.96
N VAL A 149 -3.05 8.15 -5.73
CA VAL A 149 -3.41 9.25 -4.81
C VAL A 149 -2.84 10.60 -5.25
N ALA A 150 -1.66 10.62 -5.91
CA ALA A 150 -1.09 11.86 -6.45
C ALA A 150 -1.98 12.44 -7.57
N HIS A 151 -2.43 11.59 -8.49
CA HIS A 151 -3.33 12.01 -9.57
C HIS A 151 -4.73 12.36 -9.05
N ALA A 152 -5.25 11.62 -8.06
CA ALA A 152 -6.50 11.96 -7.41
C ALA A 152 -6.44 13.34 -6.73
N ALA A 153 -5.36 13.64 -6.00
CA ALA A 153 -5.14 14.96 -5.39
C ALA A 153 -5.05 16.08 -6.43
N ALA A 154 -4.30 15.86 -7.52
CA ALA A 154 -4.13 16.82 -8.60
C ALA A 154 -5.42 17.05 -9.40
N SER A 155 -6.30 16.06 -9.48
CA SER A 155 -7.58 16.13 -10.21
C SER A 155 -8.59 17.11 -9.60
N LYS A 156 -8.44 17.44 -8.31
CA LYS A 156 -9.38 18.28 -7.53
C LYS A 156 -10.82 17.73 -7.49
N ARG A 157 -11.00 16.45 -7.77
CA ARG A 157 -12.30 15.77 -7.75
C ARG A 157 -12.75 15.38 -6.34
N LEU A 158 -11.81 15.26 -5.42
CA LEU A 158 -12.06 15.04 -3.99
C LEU A 158 -12.21 16.39 -3.28
N GLY A 159 -12.90 16.39 -2.16
CA GLY A 159 -13.14 17.58 -1.36
C GLY A 159 -11.84 18.17 -0.78
N ASN A 160 -11.84 18.56 0.48
CA ASN A 160 -10.73 19.26 1.14
C ASN A 160 -9.50 18.36 1.36
N VAL A 161 -8.69 18.12 0.31
CA VAL A 161 -7.42 17.37 0.41
C VAL A 161 -6.34 18.30 0.98
N THR A 162 -5.98 18.08 2.25
CA THR A 162 -5.01 18.91 2.99
C THR A 162 -3.63 18.27 3.10
N GLY A 163 -3.52 16.95 2.84
CA GLY A 163 -2.26 16.22 2.87
C GLY A 163 -2.15 15.15 1.78
N LEU A 164 -0.93 14.98 1.25
CA LEU A 164 -0.57 13.95 0.28
C LEU A 164 0.74 13.28 0.70
N ILE A 165 0.70 11.98 0.94
CA ILE A 165 1.86 11.20 1.35
C ILE A 165 2.13 10.11 0.33
N LEU A 166 3.33 10.10 -0.23
CA LEU A 166 3.80 9.02 -1.09
C LEU A 166 4.80 8.15 -0.30
N ILE A 167 4.59 6.85 -0.35
CA ILE A 167 5.44 5.86 0.32
C ILE A 167 6.18 5.04 -0.73
N ASP A 168 7.49 5.13 -0.68
CA ASP A 168 8.51 4.41 -1.46
C ASP A 168 8.25 4.38 -2.98
N ILE A 169 7.89 5.52 -3.53
CA ILE A 169 7.72 5.70 -4.97
C ILE A 169 8.27 7.04 -5.45
N VAL A 170 9.12 6.97 -6.47
CA VAL A 170 9.70 8.10 -7.21
C VAL A 170 9.72 7.73 -8.70
N GLU A 171 9.30 8.65 -9.58
CA GLU A 171 9.20 8.38 -11.01
C GLU A 171 10.49 7.80 -11.61
N GLY A 172 11.62 8.48 -11.40
CA GLY A 172 12.90 8.07 -11.99
C GLY A 172 13.29 6.64 -11.63
N SER A 173 13.34 6.31 -10.32
CA SER A 173 13.70 4.96 -9.86
C SER A 173 12.65 3.91 -10.21
N ALA A 174 11.36 4.27 -10.28
CA ALA A 174 10.31 3.37 -10.73
C ALA A 174 10.50 3.01 -12.20
N MET A 175 10.67 3.99 -13.07
CA MET A 175 10.89 3.79 -14.51
C MET A 175 12.12 2.92 -14.78
N ASP A 176 13.23 3.17 -14.08
CA ASP A 176 14.46 2.37 -14.19
C ASP A 176 14.26 0.91 -13.76
N SER A 177 13.32 0.65 -12.85
CA SER A 177 13.05 -0.68 -12.30
C SER A 177 12.09 -1.51 -13.15
N LEU A 178 11.30 -0.92 -14.05
CA LEU A 178 10.25 -1.61 -14.80
C LEU A 178 10.75 -2.87 -15.53
N SER A 179 11.90 -2.77 -16.17
CA SER A 179 12.49 -3.91 -16.90
C SER A 179 12.91 -5.09 -16.00
N SER A 180 13.06 -4.85 -14.69
CA SER A 180 13.46 -5.87 -13.71
C SER A 180 12.27 -6.54 -13.01
N ILE A 181 11.08 -5.91 -13.03
CA ILE A 181 9.88 -6.42 -12.34
C ILE A 181 9.46 -7.80 -12.83
N PRO A 182 9.44 -8.14 -14.16
CA PRO A 182 9.10 -9.48 -14.62
C PRO A 182 10.02 -10.55 -14.03
N THR A 183 11.33 -10.27 -13.96
CA THR A 183 12.31 -11.19 -13.36
C THR A 183 12.01 -11.44 -11.89
N PHE A 184 11.65 -10.39 -11.15
CA PHE A 184 11.26 -10.52 -9.75
C PHE A 184 9.98 -11.37 -9.60
N ILE A 185 8.95 -11.10 -10.39
CA ILE A 185 7.69 -11.87 -10.34
C ILE A 185 7.94 -13.36 -10.66
N HIS A 186 8.78 -13.68 -11.64
CA HIS A 186 9.12 -15.07 -11.97
C HIS A 186 9.96 -15.76 -10.88
N ALA A 187 10.69 -15.01 -10.06
CA ALA A 187 11.48 -15.57 -8.97
C ALA A 187 10.64 -15.90 -7.72
N ARG A 188 9.40 -15.42 -7.63
CA ARG A 188 8.49 -15.75 -6.51
C ARG A 188 8.02 -17.21 -6.61
N PRO A 189 7.70 -17.87 -5.48
CA PRO A 189 7.01 -19.15 -5.49
C PRO A 189 5.73 -19.05 -6.32
N LYS A 190 5.45 -20.07 -7.13
CA LYS A 190 4.21 -20.15 -7.92
C LYS A 190 3.00 -20.42 -7.03
N SER A 191 3.21 -21.18 -5.95
CA SER A 191 2.19 -21.57 -4.98
C SER A 191 2.82 -21.85 -3.62
N PHE A 192 1.97 -21.90 -2.60
CA PHE A 192 2.31 -22.24 -1.22
C PHE A 192 1.44 -23.41 -0.77
N THR A 193 1.94 -24.20 0.18
CA THR A 193 1.22 -25.35 0.77
C THR A 193 0.18 -24.90 1.80
N SER A 194 0.37 -23.72 2.44
CA SER A 194 -0.55 -23.15 3.41
C SER A 194 -0.40 -21.63 3.46
N VAL A 195 -1.30 -20.95 4.16
CA VAL A 195 -1.23 -19.51 4.42
C VAL A 195 0.01 -19.18 5.27
N GLU A 196 0.29 -19.98 6.28
CA GLU A 196 1.44 -19.85 7.17
C GLU A 196 2.76 -19.93 6.38
N SER A 197 2.84 -20.86 5.41
CA SER A 197 4.03 -20.98 4.55
C SER A 197 4.22 -19.76 3.65
N ALA A 198 3.14 -19.11 3.22
CA ALA A 198 3.22 -17.86 2.48
C ALA A 198 3.68 -16.70 3.37
N ILE A 199 3.15 -16.60 4.59
CA ILE A 199 3.57 -15.59 5.58
C ILE A 199 5.06 -15.76 5.89
N LYS A 200 5.48 -17.00 6.20
CA LYS A 200 6.89 -17.31 6.47
C LYS A 200 7.79 -16.91 5.30
N TRP A 201 7.38 -17.21 4.07
CA TRP A 201 8.17 -16.82 2.89
C TRP A 201 8.35 -15.30 2.78
N HIS A 202 7.31 -14.50 3.05
CA HIS A 202 7.43 -13.04 3.01
C HIS A 202 8.44 -12.52 4.04
N ILE A 203 8.48 -13.11 5.22
CA ILE A 203 9.44 -12.76 6.28
C ILE A 203 10.85 -13.21 5.90
N ASP A 204 11.04 -14.48 5.53
CA ASP A 204 12.35 -15.05 5.22
C ASP A 204 13.00 -14.39 3.99
N SER A 205 12.20 -14.01 3.00
CA SER A 205 12.67 -13.29 1.81
C SER A 205 12.97 -11.81 2.10
N GLY A 206 12.51 -11.28 3.22
CA GLY A 206 12.59 -9.85 3.56
C GLY A 206 11.65 -8.98 2.71
N ALA A 207 10.64 -9.59 2.07
CA ALA A 207 9.59 -8.83 1.37
C ALA A 207 8.76 -8.00 2.36
N ILE A 208 8.54 -8.54 3.56
CA ILE A 208 7.98 -7.87 4.72
C ILE A 208 8.86 -8.23 5.92
N GLN A 209 9.29 -7.25 6.72
CA GLN A 209 10.17 -7.50 7.86
C GLN A 209 9.40 -7.65 9.18
N ASN A 210 8.19 -7.11 9.26
CA ASN A 210 7.35 -7.12 10.46
C ASN A 210 6.40 -8.32 10.42
N THR A 211 6.57 -9.28 11.34
CA THR A 211 5.78 -10.51 11.39
C THR A 211 4.30 -10.23 11.66
N GLU A 212 3.95 -9.25 12.49
CA GLU A 212 2.55 -8.89 12.76
C GLU A 212 1.87 -8.37 11.48
N SER A 213 2.54 -7.49 10.73
CA SER A 213 2.07 -7.01 9.44
C SER A 213 1.89 -8.13 8.43
N ALA A 214 2.88 -9.02 8.29
CA ALA A 214 2.80 -10.14 7.36
C ALA A 214 1.65 -11.10 7.68
N ARG A 215 1.43 -11.42 8.95
CA ARG A 215 0.32 -12.25 9.41
C ARG A 215 -1.05 -11.64 9.12
N LEU A 216 -1.13 -10.31 9.07
CA LEU A 216 -2.36 -9.59 8.75
C LEU A 216 -2.59 -9.47 7.24
N SER A 217 -1.59 -9.04 6.49
CA SER A 217 -1.73 -8.64 5.08
C SER A 217 -1.62 -9.81 4.10
N VAL A 218 -0.65 -10.72 4.29
CA VAL A 218 -0.35 -11.81 3.36
C VAL A 218 -1.54 -12.73 3.06
N PRO A 219 -2.41 -13.08 4.02
CA PRO A 219 -3.58 -13.93 3.73
C PRO A 219 -4.48 -13.39 2.61
N THR A 220 -4.52 -12.07 2.39
CA THR A 220 -5.32 -11.46 1.33
C THR A 220 -4.62 -11.41 -0.03
N LEU A 221 -3.31 -11.64 -0.08
CA LEU A 221 -2.52 -11.64 -1.31
C LEU A 221 -2.60 -12.97 -2.06
N ILE A 222 -3.13 -14.01 -1.42
CA ILE A 222 -3.23 -15.36 -1.95
C ILE A 222 -4.67 -15.86 -1.94
N VAL A 223 -4.93 -16.88 -2.73
CA VAL A 223 -6.23 -17.55 -2.83
C VAL A 223 -6.03 -19.05 -2.92
N SER A 224 -6.89 -19.82 -2.28
CA SER A 224 -6.87 -21.28 -2.38
C SER A 224 -7.34 -21.72 -3.75
N THR A 225 -6.60 -22.67 -4.35
CA THR A 225 -6.97 -23.35 -5.58
C THR A 225 -6.95 -24.84 -5.32
N THR A 226 -7.97 -25.56 -5.82
CA THR A 226 -8.03 -27.02 -5.73
C THR A 226 -7.58 -27.60 -7.06
N SER A 227 -6.56 -28.46 -7.03
CA SER A 227 -6.08 -29.19 -8.20
C SER A 227 -7.02 -30.36 -8.56
N GLU A 228 -6.88 -30.92 -9.75
CA GLU A 228 -7.70 -32.06 -10.22
C GLU A 228 -7.59 -33.30 -9.32
N ASP A 229 -6.46 -33.48 -8.65
CA ASP A 229 -6.20 -34.56 -7.68
C ASP A 229 -6.79 -34.28 -6.27
N GLY A 230 -7.49 -33.13 -6.07
CA GLY A 230 -8.07 -32.72 -4.79
C GLY A 230 -7.09 -32.06 -3.84
N SER A 231 -5.83 -31.86 -4.20
CA SER A 231 -4.86 -31.13 -3.39
C SER A 231 -5.20 -29.63 -3.38
N ILE A 232 -5.02 -28.99 -2.21
CA ILE A 232 -5.20 -27.54 -2.04
C ILE A 232 -3.83 -26.87 -2.13
N ALA A 233 -3.73 -25.88 -3.00
CA ALA A 233 -2.57 -24.98 -3.10
C ALA A 233 -3.04 -23.53 -2.92
N TRP A 234 -2.15 -22.68 -2.44
CA TRP A 234 -2.39 -21.25 -2.31
C TRP A 234 -1.59 -20.50 -3.37
N THR A 235 -2.25 -19.76 -4.25
CA THR A 235 -1.63 -19.05 -5.37
C THR A 235 -1.83 -17.54 -5.22
N TRP A 236 -1.03 -16.75 -5.93
CA TRP A 236 -1.18 -15.30 -5.93
C TRP A 236 -2.55 -14.89 -6.46
N ARG A 237 -3.26 -14.06 -5.70
CA ARG A 237 -4.58 -13.53 -6.07
C ARG A 237 -4.48 -12.64 -7.31
N THR A 238 -3.66 -11.60 -7.24
CA THR A 238 -3.45 -10.67 -8.34
C THR A 238 -2.34 -11.16 -9.25
N GLN A 239 -2.64 -11.34 -10.52
CA GLN A 239 -1.68 -11.71 -11.54
C GLN A 239 -0.98 -10.46 -12.08
N LEU A 240 0.25 -10.19 -11.61
CA LEU A 240 0.94 -8.94 -11.94
C LEU A 240 1.51 -8.89 -13.35
N LEU A 241 1.96 -9.98 -13.94
CA LEU A 241 2.55 -9.97 -15.30
C LEU A 241 1.62 -9.42 -16.37
N PRO A 242 0.32 -9.77 -16.43
CA PRO A 242 -0.61 -9.19 -17.39
C PRO A 242 -0.78 -7.67 -17.25
N THR A 243 -0.41 -7.08 -16.10
CA THR A 243 -0.52 -5.64 -15.85
C THR A 243 0.68 -4.85 -16.36
N GLU A 244 1.73 -5.49 -16.87
CA GLU A 244 2.97 -4.87 -17.38
C GLU A 244 2.69 -3.73 -18.37
N LYS A 245 1.68 -3.91 -19.22
CA LYS A 245 1.24 -2.90 -20.20
C LYS A 245 0.85 -1.55 -19.58
N TYR A 246 0.54 -1.50 -18.29
CA TYR A 246 0.13 -0.29 -17.58
C TYR A 246 1.27 0.35 -16.76
N TRP A 247 2.34 -0.38 -16.42
CA TRP A 247 3.35 0.07 -15.45
C TRP A 247 4.01 1.38 -15.84
N HIS A 248 4.35 1.55 -17.11
CA HIS A 248 4.90 2.80 -17.61
C HIS A 248 3.92 3.97 -17.38
N GLY A 249 2.63 3.77 -17.67
CA GLY A 249 1.58 4.75 -17.47
C GLY A 249 1.35 5.13 -16.02
N TRP A 250 1.56 4.21 -15.07
CA TRP A 250 1.42 4.51 -13.63
C TRP A 250 2.39 5.59 -13.17
N TYR A 251 3.61 5.58 -13.66
CA TYR A 251 4.68 6.41 -13.11
C TYR A 251 5.09 7.58 -13.99
N SER A 252 4.73 7.58 -15.26
CA SER A 252 5.07 8.68 -16.18
C SER A 252 4.43 9.99 -15.73
N GLY A 253 5.26 11.01 -15.45
CA GLY A 253 4.83 12.34 -14.98
C GLY A 253 4.48 12.40 -13.49
N LEU A 254 4.72 11.34 -12.72
CA LEU A 254 4.40 11.29 -11.30
C LEU A 254 5.09 12.38 -10.49
N SER A 255 6.38 12.62 -10.70
CA SER A 255 7.13 13.65 -9.96
C SER A 255 6.53 15.04 -10.18
N LYS A 256 6.19 15.37 -11.40
CA LYS A 256 5.51 16.64 -11.73
C LYS A 256 4.12 16.73 -11.10
N THR A 257 3.34 15.65 -11.17
CA THR A 257 1.99 15.58 -10.57
C THR A 257 2.05 15.77 -9.06
N PHE A 258 2.97 15.06 -8.37
CA PHE A 258 3.18 15.21 -6.94
C PHE A 258 3.57 16.64 -6.55
N ILE A 259 4.55 17.22 -7.23
CA ILE A 259 5.03 18.59 -6.94
C ILE A 259 3.90 19.62 -7.14
N SER A 260 3.07 19.46 -8.16
CA SER A 260 2.00 20.40 -8.52
C SER A 260 0.73 20.26 -7.68
N ALA A 261 0.55 19.18 -6.94
CA ALA A 261 -0.62 19.00 -6.08
C ALA A 261 -0.74 20.14 -5.06
N PRO A 262 -1.92 20.81 -4.97
CA PRO A 262 -2.08 22.02 -4.16
C PRO A 262 -2.35 21.70 -2.68
N THR A 263 -1.48 20.92 -2.06
CA THR A 263 -1.64 20.43 -0.70
C THR A 263 -0.28 20.29 -0.01
N ALA A 264 -0.24 20.12 1.32
CA ALA A 264 0.97 19.71 2.02
C ALA A 264 1.42 18.32 1.53
N LYS A 265 2.72 18.13 1.38
CA LYS A 265 3.27 16.90 0.78
C LYS A 265 4.38 16.31 1.61
N LEU A 266 4.34 14.98 1.77
CA LEU A 266 5.39 14.17 2.37
C LEU A 266 5.77 13.04 1.41
N LEU A 267 7.06 12.87 1.18
CA LEU A 267 7.62 11.71 0.49
C LEU A 267 8.42 10.88 1.50
N VAL A 268 8.07 9.61 1.64
CA VAL A 268 8.74 8.67 2.54
C VAL A 268 9.45 7.61 1.72
N LEU A 269 10.77 7.46 1.91
CA LEU A 269 11.59 6.54 1.12
C LEU A 269 12.40 5.61 2.01
N ALA A 270 12.58 4.36 1.57
CA ALA A 270 13.44 3.37 2.22
C ALA A 270 14.94 3.58 1.95
N GLY A 271 15.33 4.54 1.09
CA GLY A 271 16.72 4.81 0.74
C GLY A 271 16.94 6.20 0.15
N THR A 272 18.19 6.66 0.18
CA THR A 272 18.58 8.05 -0.12
C THR A 272 18.74 8.38 -1.61
N ASP A 273 18.98 7.40 -2.48
CA ASP A 273 19.56 7.64 -3.81
C ASP A 273 18.52 7.66 -4.93
N ARG A 274 17.28 8.10 -4.63
CA ARG A 274 16.15 7.88 -5.52
C ARG A 274 15.50 9.12 -6.10
N LEU A 275 15.83 10.30 -5.57
CA LEU A 275 15.19 11.51 -6.08
C LEU A 275 15.66 11.78 -7.52
N ASP A 276 14.72 11.85 -8.44
CA ASP A 276 14.99 12.39 -9.77
C ASP A 276 15.26 13.90 -9.70
N LYS A 277 15.74 14.47 -10.82
CA LYS A 277 16.14 15.87 -10.89
C LYS A 277 15.01 16.84 -10.50
N GLU A 278 13.77 16.55 -10.89
CA GLU A 278 12.62 17.40 -10.60
C GLU A 278 12.30 17.43 -9.12
N LEU A 279 12.28 16.26 -8.48
CA LEU A 279 12.06 16.14 -7.04
C LEU A 279 13.20 16.75 -6.25
N LEU A 280 14.46 16.57 -6.67
CA LEU A 280 15.61 17.17 -5.98
C LEU A 280 15.51 18.70 -5.96
N ILE A 281 15.19 19.31 -7.10
CA ILE A 281 14.99 20.76 -7.17
C ILE A 281 13.81 21.20 -6.29
N ALA A 282 12.69 20.48 -6.36
CA ALA A 282 11.50 20.79 -5.58
C ALA A 282 11.73 20.66 -4.06
N GLN A 283 12.51 19.67 -3.64
CA GLN A 283 12.91 19.46 -2.24
C GLN A 283 13.78 20.62 -1.75
N MET A 284 14.77 21.05 -2.54
CA MET A 284 15.60 22.22 -2.23
C MET A 284 14.78 23.53 -2.14
N GLN A 285 13.65 23.60 -2.85
CA GLN A 285 12.70 24.71 -2.80
C GLN A 285 11.69 24.60 -1.64
N GLY A 286 11.77 23.56 -0.81
CA GLY A 286 10.83 23.33 0.30
C GLY A 286 9.41 22.99 -0.13
N LYS A 287 9.21 22.45 -1.35
CA LYS A 287 7.86 22.13 -1.88
C LYS A 287 7.24 20.89 -1.26
N PHE A 288 8.01 20.05 -0.59
CA PHE A 288 7.56 18.87 0.16
C PHE A 288 8.56 18.53 1.27
N GLN A 289 8.09 17.74 2.22
CA GLN A 289 8.96 17.13 3.24
C GLN A 289 9.43 15.76 2.75
N LEU A 290 10.67 15.40 3.08
CA LEU A 290 11.26 14.11 2.78
C LEU A 290 11.61 13.40 4.09
N GLU A 291 11.13 12.17 4.24
CA GLU A 291 11.50 11.27 5.33
C GLU A 291 12.23 10.05 4.77
N LEU A 292 13.36 9.70 5.40
CA LEU A 292 14.19 8.58 4.98
C LEU A 292 14.20 7.52 6.06
N LEU A 293 13.80 6.29 5.71
CA LEU A 293 13.67 5.15 6.60
C LEU A 293 14.53 3.97 6.10
N PRO A 294 15.86 4.06 6.20
CA PRO A 294 16.78 3.08 5.60
C PRO A 294 16.69 1.67 6.21
N ALA A 295 16.05 1.52 7.36
CA ALA A 295 15.82 0.23 7.98
C ALA A 295 14.64 -0.54 7.35
N ALA A 296 13.75 0.14 6.63
CA ALA A 296 12.62 -0.50 5.96
C ALA A 296 13.00 -1.08 4.59
N GLY A 297 12.18 -2.03 4.14
CA GLY A 297 12.15 -2.48 2.75
C GLY A 297 11.23 -1.60 1.88
N HIS A 298 10.75 -2.19 0.76
CA HIS A 298 9.80 -1.50 -0.12
C HIS A 298 8.43 -1.25 0.55
N THR A 299 8.04 -2.12 1.47
CA THR A 299 6.75 -2.03 2.19
C THR A 299 6.91 -1.27 3.51
N ILE A 300 7.33 0.00 3.45
CA ILE A 300 7.63 0.83 4.64
C ILE A 300 6.47 0.83 5.64
N GLN A 301 5.22 0.91 5.16
CA GLN A 301 4.01 0.93 5.97
C GLN A 301 3.78 -0.37 6.76
N GLU A 302 4.40 -1.47 6.32
CA GLU A 302 4.38 -2.75 7.03
C GLU A 302 5.59 -2.90 7.95
N ASP A 303 6.78 -2.56 7.46
CA ASP A 303 8.05 -2.75 8.18
C ASP A 303 8.18 -1.80 9.37
N LEU A 304 7.82 -0.54 9.17
CA LEU A 304 7.93 0.54 10.15
C LEU A 304 6.61 1.34 10.21
N PRO A 305 5.53 0.79 10.77
CA PRO A 305 4.20 1.43 10.75
C PRO A 305 4.10 2.70 11.60
N ASN A 306 5.01 2.92 12.55
CA ASN A 306 4.95 4.02 13.51
C ASN A 306 5.50 5.38 13.02
N PRO A 307 6.43 5.47 12.05
CA PRO A 307 7.08 6.74 11.72
C PRO A 307 6.34 7.59 10.67
N LEU A 308 5.13 7.25 10.24
CA LEU A 308 4.35 8.11 9.35
C LEU A 308 3.82 9.34 10.10
N GLN A 309 4.74 10.27 10.45
CA GLN A 309 4.40 11.57 11.04
C GLN A 309 3.80 12.47 9.96
N VAL A 310 2.50 12.69 10.01
CA VAL A 310 1.81 13.57 9.07
C VAL A 310 1.77 14.99 9.62
N PRO A 311 2.45 15.96 9.02
CA PRO A 311 2.17 17.37 9.32
C PRO A 311 0.81 17.73 8.72
N ILE A 312 -0.19 17.91 9.56
CA ILE A 312 -1.49 18.46 9.15
C ILE A 312 -1.38 19.99 9.28
N PRO A 313 -1.53 20.78 8.19
CA PRO A 313 -1.60 22.23 8.27
C PRO A 313 -2.78 22.63 9.16
N HIS A 314 -2.54 23.56 10.09
CA HIS A 314 -3.50 24.11 11.05
C HIS A 314 -3.85 23.27 12.29
N HIS A 315 -3.27 22.08 12.46
CA HIS A 315 -3.23 21.44 13.78
C HIS A 315 -1.80 21.40 14.30
N PRO A 316 -1.56 21.67 15.60
CA PRO A 316 -0.23 21.55 16.16
C PRO A 316 0.27 20.14 15.87
N LEU A 317 1.47 20.08 15.30
CA LEU A 317 2.25 18.87 15.01
C LEU A 317 1.82 17.72 15.92
N ILE A 318 1.33 16.63 15.34
CA ILE A 318 1.47 15.34 16.00
C ILE A 318 2.95 15.01 15.91
N LEU A 319 3.74 15.75 16.69
CA LEU A 319 5.15 15.47 16.99
C LEU A 319 5.15 14.22 17.86
N MET A 320 5.26 13.06 17.24
CA MET A 320 5.67 11.89 17.98
C MET A 320 7.18 11.95 18.13
N HIS A 321 7.62 12.32 19.32
CA HIS A 321 8.99 12.15 19.75
C HIS A 321 9.33 10.67 19.66
N LEU A 322 10.33 10.33 18.84
CA LEU A 322 11.08 9.09 19.00
C LEU A 322 11.79 9.18 20.35
N PRO A 323 11.70 8.17 21.23
CA PRO A 323 12.64 8.06 22.31
C PRO A 323 14.04 7.84 21.69
N GLY A 324 15.02 8.63 22.17
CA GLY A 324 16.43 8.52 21.82
C GLY A 324 17.04 7.20 22.27
#